data_aabf4de117184b31dd461c857a73fe2b
#
_entry.id   aabf4de117184b31dd461c857a73fe2b
#
_cell.length_a   1.000
_cell.length_b   1.000
_cell.length_c   1.000
_cell.angle_alpha   90.00
_cell.angle_beta   90.00
_cell.angle_gamma   90.00
#
_symmetry.space_group_name_H-M   'P 1'
#
loop_
_entity.id
_entity.type
_entity.pdbx_description
1 polymer ?
#
loop_
_entity_poly.entity_id
_entity_poly.type
_entity_poly.pdbx_seq_one_letter_code
_entity_poly.pdbx_strand_id
1 'polypeptide(L)'
;MNLAAAAGSPSACIRACCDRYLEVVRNGSSDSYFDVIVLTATDERQKLLYENFVRQRVGLRQIPKSTKVLVIADPPPVGHRVGNGGAVLNCLRVLKAHSLDWTEKRIFLVLSGGYSKRSPNLAAAGKAFAPIPNDLP
;
A
#
# COMPACT_ATOMS: atom_id res chain seq x y z
N MET A 1 2.97 19.59 -14.91
CA MET A 1 3.98 18.97 -15.80
C MET A 1 3.29 17.85 -16.57
N ASN A 2 3.22 18.01 -17.89
CA ASN A 2 2.34 17.23 -18.77
C ASN A 2 2.90 15.83 -19.00
N LEU A 3 2.31 14.81 -18.43
CA LEU A 3 2.68 13.39 -18.59
C LEU A 3 2.41 12.83 -20.01
N ALA A 4 1.81 13.64 -20.88
CA ALA A 4 1.42 13.20 -22.23
C ALA A 4 2.54 13.26 -23.28
N ALA A 5 3.71 13.79 -22.97
CA ALA A 5 4.78 14.02 -23.96
C ALA A 5 5.84 12.92 -24.02
N ALA A 6 5.80 11.91 -23.16
CA ALA A 6 6.66 10.72 -23.25
C ALA A 6 5.85 9.56 -23.83
N ALA A 7 5.53 9.62 -25.13
CA ALA A 7 5.01 8.49 -25.90
C ALA A 7 6.11 7.41 -26.07
N GLY A 8 6.66 6.94 -24.95
CA GLY A 8 7.52 5.79 -24.89
C GLY A 8 6.68 4.53 -24.72
N SER A 9 7.26 3.37 -25.03
CA SER A 9 6.63 2.07 -24.79
C SER A 9 6.15 1.95 -23.34
N PRO A 10 5.15 1.12 -23.02
CA PRO A 10 4.68 0.89 -21.64
C PRO A 10 5.82 0.57 -20.67
N SER A 11 6.85 -0.15 -21.12
CA SER A 11 8.06 -0.46 -20.35
C SER A 11 8.88 0.78 -19.99
N ALA A 12 8.98 1.77 -20.88
CA ALA A 12 9.67 3.03 -20.60
C ALA A 12 8.94 3.86 -19.55
N CYS A 13 7.61 3.86 -19.57
CA CYS A 13 6.80 4.54 -18.56
C CYS A 13 6.96 3.88 -17.19
N ILE A 14 6.93 2.55 -17.11
CA ILE A 14 7.13 1.80 -15.87
C ILE A 14 8.53 2.08 -15.32
N ARG A 15 9.56 2.06 -16.16
CA ARG A 15 10.94 2.34 -15.77
C ARG A 15 11.07 3.75 -15.17
N ALA A 16 10.53 4.76 -15.85
CA ALA A 16 10.52 6.13 -15.35
C ALA A 16 9.80 6.28 -14.00
N CYS A 17 8.70 5.53 -13.78
CA CYS A 17 8.03 5.48 -12.48
C CYS A 17 8.89 4.83 -11.39
N CYS A 18 9.59 3.74 -11.71
CA CYS A 18 10.51 3.07 -10.79
C CYS A 18 11.69 3.98 -10.43
N ASP A 19 12.31 4.64 -11.40
CA ASP A 19 13.43 5.55 -11.18
C ASP A 19 13.02 6.71 -10.27
N ARG A 20 11.86 7.30 -10.54
CA ARG A 20 11.30 8.35 -9.69
C ARG A 20 11.02 7.87 -8.26
N TYR A 21 10.48 6.67 -8.11
CA TYR A 21 10.27 6.07 -6.79
C TYR A 21 11.59 5.89 -6.04
N LEU A 22 12.62 5.34 -6.69
CA LEU A 22 13.94 5.15 -6.11
C LEU A 22 14.59 6.48 -5.69
N GLU A 23 14.39 7.53 -6.48
CA GLU A 23 14.85 8.87 -6.16
C GLU A 23 14.17 9.40 -4.88
N VAL A 24 12.85 9.27 -4.78
CA VAL A 24 12.10 9.68 -3.58
C VAL A 24 12.56 8.90 -2.34
N VAL A 25 12.78 7.59 -2.48
CA VAL A 25 13.25 6.75 -1.37
C VAL A 25 14.66 7.15 -0.92
N ARG A 26 15.57 7.46 -1.85
CA ARG A 26 16.95 7.87 -1.56
C ARG A 26 17.05 9.26 -0.94
N ASN A 27 16.31 10.20 -1.50
CA ASN A 27 16.42 11.62 -1.12
C ASN A 27 15.52 11.97 0.09
N GLY A 28 14.58 11.08 0.47
CA GLY A 28 13.67 11.30 1.59
C GLY A 28 12.69 12.45 1.38
N SER A 29 12.55 12.96 0.14
CA SER A 29 11.65 14.05 -0.18
C SER A 29 10.20 13.56 -0.17
N SER A 30 9.35 14.16 0.66
CA SER A 30 7.95 13.82 0.79
C SER A 30 7.04 14.51 -0.23
N ASP A 31 7.52 15.58 -0.88
CA ASP A 31 6.64 16.47 -1.68
C ASP A 31 6.01 15.82 -2.91
N SER A 32 6.55 14.69 -3.34
CA SER A 32 6.05 13.93 -4.50
C SER A 32 5.55 12.53 -4.17
N TYR A 33 5.45 12.16 -2.89
CA TYR A 33 5.02 10.83 -2.47
C TYR A 33 3.85 10.89 -1.46
N PHE A 34 3.33 9.74 -1.05
CA PHE A 34 2.24 9.64 -0.10
C PHE A 34 2.72 9.86 1.33
N ASP A 35 1.97 10.64 2.10
CA ASP A 35 2.24 10.85 3.52
C ASP A 35 1.86 9.63 4.34
N VAL A 36 0.78 8.93 3.92
CA VAL A 36 0.28 7.73 4.58
C VAL A 36 -0.05 6.66 3.54
N ILE A 37 0.40 5.44 3.78
CA ILE A 37 -0.04 4.24 3.06
C ILE A 37 -0.87 3.41 4.02
N VAL A 38 -2.08 3.06 3.63
CA VAL A 38 -2.98 2.20 4.40
C VAL A 38 -3.16 0.88 3.68
N LEU A 39 -2.84 -0.23 4.33
CA LEU A 39 -3.10 -1.59 3.86
C LEU A 39 -4.27 -2.16 4.61
N THR A 40 -5.27 -2.69 3.91
CA THR A 40 -6.33 -3.44 4.58
C THR A 40 -5.96 -4.91 4.73
N ALA A 41 -6.34 -5.51 5.84
CA ALA A 41 -6.17 -6.92 6.15
C ALA A 41 -7.54 -7.55 6.48
N THR A 42 -7.69 -8.84 6.20
CA THR A 42 -8.94 -9.57 6.47
C THR A 42 -9.21 -9.76 7.96
N ASP A 43 -8.13 -9.94 8.74
CA ASP A 43 -8.18 -10.21 10.17
C ASP A 43 -6.88 -9.78 10.86
N GLU A 44 -6.81 -9.91 12.17
CA GLU A 44 -5.64 -9.55 12.97
C GLU A 44 -4.40 -10.42 12.65
N ARG A 45 -4.58 -11.68 12.21
CA ARG A 45 -3.45 -12.55 11.82
C ARG A 45 -2.80 -12.04 10.55
N GLN A 46 -3.61 -11.70 9.54
CA GLN A 46 -3.09 -11.12 8.30
C GLN A 46 -2.49 -9.73 8.54
N LYS A 47 -3.07 -8.94 9.44
CA LYS A 47 -2.51 -7.65 9.84
C LYS A 47 -1.11 -7.81 10.41
N LEU A 48 -0.90 -8.72 11.38
CA LEU A 48 0.43 -8.99 11.95
C LEU A 48 1.45 -9.42 10.88
N LEU A 49 1.03 -10.25 9.93
CA LEU A 49 1.88 -10.65 8.81
C LEU A 49 2.29 -9.44 7.96
N TYR A 50 1.33 -8.58 7.62
CA TYR A 50 1.60 -7.38 6.81
C TYR A 50 2.47 -6.37 7.56
N GLU A 51 2.26 -6.20 8.86
CA GLU A 51 3.12 -5.35 9.69
C GLU A 51 4.58 -5.84 9.71
N ASN A 52 4.79 -7.17 9.73
CA ASN A 52 6.13 -7.74 9.60
C ASN A 52 6.76 -7.45 8.24
N PHE A 53 6.03 -7.63 7.14
CA PHE A 53 6.51 -7.31 5.80
C PHE A 53 6.81 -5.81 5.65
N VAL A 54 5.93 -4.95 6.14
CA VAL A 54 6.16 -3.50 6.14
C VAL A 54 7.44 -3.15 6.91
N ARG A 55 7.64 -3.74 8.09
CA ARG A 55 8.83 -3.52 8.92
C ARG A 55 10.11 -3.92 8.19
N GLN A 56 10.10 -5.06 7.50
CA GLN A 56 11.22 -5.47 6.64
C GLN A 56 11.48 -4.48 5.51
N ARG A 57 10.45 -4.00 4.81
CA ARG A 57 10.58 -3.03 3.71
C ARG A 57 11.11 -1.68 4.18
N VAL A 58 10.67 -1.23 5.35
CA VAL A 58 11.22 -0.03 6.00
C VAL A 58 12.70 -0.23 6.35
N GLY A 59 13.06 -1.39 6.93
CA GLY A 59 14.45 -1.73 7.23
C GLY A 59 15.35 -1.78 6.00
N LEU A 60 14.83 -2.25 4.87
CA LEU A 60 15.51 -2.27 3.57
C LEU A 60 15.51 -0.91 2.86
N ARG A 61 14.98 0.14 3.48
CA ARG A 61 14.83 1.48 2.88
C ARG A 61 14.06 1.46 1.57
N GLN A 62 13.05 0.62 1.47
CA GLN A 62 12.15 0.53 0.31
C GLN A 62 10.87 1.36 0.48
N ILE A 63 10.71 2.03 1.59
CA ILE A 63 9.61 2.96 1.88
C ILE A 63 10.27 4.26 2.37
N PRO A 64 9.87 5.43 1.85
CA PRO A 64 10.41 6.71 2.30
C PRO A 64 10.20 6.88 3.81
N LYS A 65 11.20 7.41 4.52
CA LYS A 65 11.14 7.60 5.97
C LYS A 65 10.01 8.52 6.41
N SER A 66 9.61 9.44 5.55
CA SER A 66 8.50 10.38 5.77
C SER A 66 7.12 9.74 5.65
N THR A 67 7.02 8.55 5.05
CA THR A 67 5.75 7.88 4.81
C THR A 67 5.38 6.99 5.99
N LYS A 68 4.22 7.25 6.58
CA LYS A 68 3.64 6.38 7.61
C LYS A 68 2.89 5.23 6.94
N VAL A 69 3.14 3.99 7.34
CA VAL A 69 2.37 2.84 6.87
C VAL A 69 1.51 2.31 8.00
N LEU A 70 0.23 2.15 7.73
CA LEU A 70 -0.77 1.60 8.65
C LEU A 70 -1.36 0.33 8.07
N VAL A 71 -1.50 -0.69 8.88
CA VAL A 71 -2.23 -1.92 8.53
C VAL A 71 -3.50 -1.97 9.36
N ILE A 72 -4.65 -2.08 8.70
CA ILE A 72 -5.95 -2.04 9.33
C ILE A 72 -6.70 -3.33 9.01
N ALA A 73 -7.01 -4.11 10.04
CA ALA A 73 -7.84 -5.31 9.90
C ALA A 73 -9.32 -4.95 9.76
N ASP A 74 -10.09 -5.81 9.09
CA ASP A 74 -11.54 -5.74 9.10
C ASP A 74 -12.06 -5.89 10.54
N PRO A 75 -13.13 -5.18 10.91
CA PRO A 75 -13.65 -5.23 12.26
C PRO A 75 -14.25 -6.61 12.59
N PRO A 76 -14.27 -7.02 13.87
CA PRO A 76 -14.92 -8.25 14.30
C PRO A 76 -16.46 -8.19 14.03
N PRO A 77 -17.15 -9.37 13.97
CA PRO A 77 -16.60 -10.70 14.18
C PRO A 77 -15.80 -11.22 12.99
N VAL A 78 -14.76 -12.02 13.29
CA VAL A 78 -13.90 -12.66 12.28
C VAL A 78 -14.74 -13.45 11.28
N GLY A 79 -14.46 -13.24 9.99
CA GLY A 79 -15.22 -13.88 8.91
C GLY A 79 -16.36 -13.03 8.33
N HIS A 80 -16.79 -11.98 9.01
CA HIS A 80 -17.68 -10.98 8.41
C HIS A 80 -16.92 -10.13 7.40
N ARG A 81 -17.37 -10.18 6.16
CA ARG A 81 -16.79 -9.39 5.09
C ARG A 81 -17.48 -8.05 5.00
N VAL A 82 -16.75 -7.03 5.29
CA VAL A 82 -17.26 -5.66 5.15
C VAL A 82 -17.27 -5.19 3.68
N GLY A 83 -16.61 -5.94 2.79
CA GLY A 83 -16.42 -5.55 1.38
C GLY A 83 -15.52 -4.34 1.24
N ASN A 84 -15.25 -3.96 -0.02
CA ASN A 84 -14.34 -2.83 -0.28
C ASN A 84 -14.85 -1.51 0.31
N GLY A 85 -16.12 -1.22 0.18
CA GLY A 85 -16.72 -0.02 0.75
C GLY A 85 -16.66 0.02 2.27
N GLY A 86 -16.99 -1.09 2.94
CA GLY A 86 -16.87 -1.20 4.39
C GLY A 86 -15.42 -1.10 4.88
N ALA A 87 -14.47 -1.69 4.15
CA ALA A 87 -13.04 -1.56 4.47
C ALA A 87 -12.58 -0.10 4.37
N VAL A 88 -13.01 0.65 3.35
CA VAL A 88 -12.71 2.09 3.23
C VAL A 88 -13.28 2.86 4.41
N LEU A 89 -14.54 2.65 4.76
CA LEU A 89 -15.17 3.33 5.90
C LEU A 89 -14.47 3.01 7.21
N ASN A 90 -14.07 1.74 7.42
CA ASN A 90 -13.29 1.35 8.59
C ASN A 90 -11.93 2.04 8.63
N CYS A 91 -11.24 2.17 7.49
CA CYS A 91 -9.98 2.90 7.40
C CYS A 91 -10.17 4.37 7.78
N LEU A 92 -11.18 5.04 7.27
CA LEU A 92 -11.49 6.44 7.62
C LEU A 92 -11.78 6.61 9.11
N ARG A 93 -12.54 5.68 9.71
CA ARG A 93 -12.82 5.66 11.15
C ARG A 93 -11.54 5.55 11.96
N VAL A 94 -10.65 4.64 11.58
CA VAL A 94 -9.37 4.42 12.28
C VAL A 94 -8.45 5.63 12.11
N LEU A 95 -8.33 6.18 10.91
CA LEU A 95 -7.54 7.39 10.65
C LEU A 95 -8.01 8.57 11.52
N LYS A 96 -9.33 8.77 11.63
CA LYS A 96 -9.92 9.80 12.50
C LYS A 96 -9.58 9.57 13.97
N ALA A 97 -9.65 8.31 14.44
CA ALA A 97 -9.32 7.97 15.82
C ALA A 97 -7.84 8.20 16.17
N HIS A 98 -6.94 8.09 15.20
CA HIS A 98 -5.51 8.35 15.37
C HIS A 98 -5.13 9.84 15.36
N SER A 99 -6.10 10.75 15.38
CA SER A 99 -5.89 12.20 15.31
C SER A 99 -4.99 12.64 14.14
N LEU A 100 -4.91 11.81 13.10
CA LEU A 100 -4.28 12.20 11.86
C LEU A 100 -5.24 13.14 11.15
N ASP A 101 -4.82 14.36 10.96
CA ASP A 101 -5.53 15.28 10.07
C ASP A 101 -5.37 14.78 8.64
N TRP A 102 -6.21 13.79 8.30
CA TRP A 102 -6.18 13.11 7.02
C TRP A 102 -6.63 14.00 5.86
N THR A 103 -7.29 15.14 6.16
CA THR A 103 -7.77 16.10 5.15
C THR A 103 -6.60 16.78 4.43
N GLU A 104 -5.48 16.99 5.12
CA GLU A 104 -4.27 17.61 4.60
C GLU A 104 -3.23 16.58 4.12
N LYS A 105 -3.55 15.28 4.17
CA LYS A 105 -2.60 14.20 3.85
C LYS A 105 -2.92 13.51 2.54
N ARG A 106 -1.87 13.20 1.79
CA ARG A 106 -1.97 12.32 0.61
C ARG A 106 -1.95 10.88 1.09
N ILE A 107 -3.10 10.21 1.02
CA ILE A 107 -3.28 8.85 1.50
C ILE A 107 -3.38 7.89 0.32
N PHE A 108 -2.56 6.85 0.33
CA PHE A 108 -2.65 5.73 -0.59
C PHE A 108 -3.28 4.53 0.11
N LEU A 109 -4.50 4.19 -0.29
CA LEU A 109 -5.24 3.06 0.28
C LEU A 109 -5.12 1.83 -0.63
N VAL A 110 -4.56 0.75 -0.09
CA VAL A 110 -4.41 -0.54 -0.76
C VAL A 110 -5.41 -1.53 -0.16
N LEU A 111 -6.43 -1.88 -0.92
CA LEU A 111 -7.45 -2.86 -0.53
C LEU A 111 -6.89 -4.28 -0.74
N SER A 112 -6.07 -4.75 0.18
CA SER A 112 -5.37 -6.03 0.11
C SER A 112 -6.00 -7.15 0.95
N GLY A 113 -6.94 -6.83 1.80
CA GLY A 113 -7.74 -7.79 2.55
C GLY A 113 -8.67 -8.62 1.64
N GLY A 114 -9.11 -9.77 2.15
CA GLY A 114 -10.05 -10.66 1.47
C GLY A 114 -9.43 -11.94 0.92
N TYR A 115 -10.30 -12.94 0.71
CA TYR A 115 -9.89 -14.28 0.31
C TYR A 115 -9.64 -14.39 -1.19
N SER A 116 -8.79 -13.78 -1.80
CA SER A 116 -8.35 -13.91 -3.20
C SER A 116 -8.83 -15.18 -3.95
N LYS A 117 -10.16 -15.40 -4.02
CA LYS A 117 -10.73 -16.63 -4.62
C LYS A 117 -10.22 -16.92 -6.05
N ARG A 118 -9.86 -15.86 -6.79
CA ARG A 118 -9.34 -15.96 -8.16
C ARG A 118 -7.84 -16.25 -8.21
N SER A 119 -7.13 -16.11 -7.10
CA SER A 119 -5.69 -16.30 -6.99
C SER A 119 -5.37 -16.84 -5.60
N PRO A 120 -5.70 -18.12 -5.33
CA PRO A 120 -5.58 -18.70 -3.99
C PRO A 120 -4.15 -18.73 -3.47
N ASN A 121 -3.15 -18.80 -4.35
CA ASN A 121 -1.73 -18.68 -4.02
C ASN A 121 -1.37 -17.33 -3.39
N LEU A 122 -2.15 -16.27 -3.67
CA LEU A 122 -1.95 -14.94 -3.10
C LEU A 122 -2.73 -14.74 -1.80
N ALA A 123 -3.60 -15.68 -1.43
CA ALA A 123 -4.41 -15.56 -0.23
C ALA A 123 -3.56 -15.66 1.05
N ALA A 124 -2.54 -16.50 1.05
CA ALA A 124 -1.67 -16.72 2.21
C ALA A 124 -0.70 -15.56 2.45
N ALA A 125 0.01 -15.13 1.40
CA ALA A 125 1.01 -14.05 1.49
C ALA A 125 0.40 -12.65 1.39
N GLY A 126 -0.85 -12.56 0.92
CA GLY A 126 -1.52 -11.29 0.64
C GLY A 126 -1.12 -10.68 -0.70
N LYS A 127 -2.08 -10.06 -1.36
CA LYS A 127 -1.91 -9.49 -2.71
C LYS A 127 -0.89 -8.36 -2.76
N ALA A 128 -0.79 -7.58 -1.69
CA ALA A 128 0.10 -6.42 -1.63
C ALA A 128 1.59 -6.81 -1.66
N PHE A 129 1.92 -8.06 -1.30
CA PHE A 129 3.29 -8.55 -1.20
C PHE A 129 3.55 -9.72 -2.16
N ALA A 130 2.65 -9.96 -3.09
CA ALA A 130 2.83 -10.97 -4.11
C ALA A 130 4.01 -10.61 -5.01
N PRO A 131 4.89 -11.59 -5.34
CA PRO A 131 5.91 -11.37 -6.34
C PRO A 131 5.25 -11.05 -7.68
N ILE A 132 5.64 -9.95 -8.29
CA ILE A 132 5.28 -9.65 -9.66
C ILE A 132 6.35 -10.29 -10.54
N PRO A 133 5.99 -11.06 -11.58
CA PRO A 133 6.95 -11.55 -12.56
C PRO A 133 7.72 -10.34 -13.09
N ASN A 134 9.02 -10.35 -12.88
CA ASN A 134 9.84 -9.17 -13.12
C ASN A 134 10.76 -9.47 -14.29
N ASP A 135 10.33 -9.08 -15.50
CA ASP A 135 11.21 -8.92 -16.65
C ASP A 135 11.78 -7.49 -16.70
N LEU A 136 11.78 -6.80 -15.55
CA LEU A 136 12.44 -5.51 -15.44
C LEU A 136 13.93 -5.78 -15.23
N PRO A 137 14.78 -5.31 -16.14
CA PRO A 137 16.23 -5.42 -16.02
C PRO A 137 16.77 -4.64 -14.82
#